data_a24859a4f8dfa64bf7c759c6154dc72b
#
_entry.id   a24859a4f8dfa64bf7c759c6154dc72b
#
_cell.length_a   1.000
_cell.length_b   1.000
_cell.length_c   1.000
_cell.angle_alpha   90.00
_cell.angle_beta   90.00
_cell.angle_gamma   90.00
#
_symmetry.space_group_name_H-M   'P 1'
#
loop_
_entity.id
_entity.type
_entity.pdbx_description
1 polymer ?
#
loop_
_entity_poly.entity_id
_entity_poly.type
_entity_poly.pdbx_seq_one_letter_code
_entity_poly.pdbx_strand_id
1 'polypeptide(L)'
;MLPTAGEKWAFFFLSHAFGGIIHVQICLSHFSRDVFDGIPKNNEWIEMQLAGTMDIECPKYLDWFHGGLQFQVEHHLCPRLPRHKLRDFREEVIKPYAKKNGLKNFHSVGFFEANVQVWKTLKKAASQSVLSPAFSTENYI
;
A
#
# COMPACT_ATOMS: atom_id res chain seq x y z
N MET A 1 3.80 -21.22 26.76
CA MET A 1 4.69 -20.15 27.27
C MET A 1 6.11 -20.47 26.85
N LEU A 2 6.89 -19.48 26.40
CA LEU A 2 8.31 -19.66 26.10
C LEU A 2 9.08 -19.70 27.42
N PRO A 3 9.80 -20.81 27.73
CA PRO A 3 10.36 -21.04 29.06
C PRO A 3 11.59 -20.21 29.38
N THR A 4 12.41 -19.87 28.39
CA THR A 4 13.66 -19.14 28.62
C THR A 4 13.65 -17.70 28.09
N ALA A 5 14.48 -16.84 28.64
CA ALA A 5 14.68 -15.46 28.15
C ALA A 5 15.18 -15.44 26.69
N GLY A 6 16.09 -16.37 26.33
CA GLY A 6 16.60 -16.51 24.98
C GLY A 6 15.51 -16.84 23.96
N GLU A 7 14.60 -17.75 24.28
CA GLU A 7 13.45 -18.09 23.41
C GLU A 7 12.47 -16.92 23.26
N LYS A 8 12.24 -16.13 24.31
CA LYS A 8 11.41 -14.92 24.24
C LYS A 8 12.01 -13.89 23.30
N TRP A 9 13.30 -13.64 23.41
CA TRP A 9 13.99 -12.72 22.51
C TRP A 9 14.07 -13.23 21.07
N ALA A 10 14.36 -14.51 20.88
CA ALA A 10 14.38 -15.12 19.55
C ALA A 10 12.98 -15.01 18.89
N PHE A 11 11.93 -15.32 19.62
CA PHE A 11 10.55 -15.17 19.12
C PHE A 11 10.24 -13.72 18.78
N PHE A 12 10.60 -12.77 19.63
CA PHE A 12 10.38 -11.35 19.39
C PHE A 12 11.06 -10.90 18.10
N PHE A 13 12.36 -11.14 17.95
CA PHE A 13 13.09 -10.70 16.76
C PHE A 13 12.63 -11.42 15.49
N LEU A 14 12.43 -12.73 15.53
CA LEU A 14 11.98 -13.47 14.34
C LEU A 14 10.57 -13.06 13.90
N SER A 15 9.63 -12.93 14.83
CA SER A 15 8.28 -12.51 14.49
C SER A 15 8.23 -11.10 13.90
N HIS A 16 8.99 -10.16 14.45
CA HIS A 16 9.05 -8.79 13.93
C HIS A 16 9.81 -8.69 12.61
N ALA A 17 10.90 -9.47 12.42
CA ALA A 17 11.62 -9.50 11.16
C ALA A 17 10.73 -10.00 10.01
N PHE A 18 10.07 -11.13 10.18
CA PHE A 18 9.19 -11.68 9.14
C PHE A 18 7.91 -10.88 8.98
N GLY A 19 7.27 -10.48 10.09
CA GLY A 19 6.09 -9.61 10.06
C GLY A 19 6.37 -8.25 9.44
N GLY A 20 7.55 -7.68 9.69
CA GLY A 20 8.00 -6.42 9.12
C GLY A 20 8.08 -6.43 7.60
N ILE A 21 8.58 -7.52 7.00
CA ILE A 21 8.66 -7.66 5.54
C ILE A 21 7.25 -7.55 4.91
N ILE A 22 6.28 -8.27 5.46
CA ILE A 22 4.89 -8.24 4.98
C ILE A 22 4.27 -6.87 5.22
N HIS A 23 4.49 -6.28 6.40
CA HIS A 23 3.95 -4.97 6.76
C HIS A 23 4.44 -3.87 5.81
N VAL A 24 5.74 -3.83 5.52
CA VAL A 24 6.30 -2.88 4.54
C VAL A 24 5.62 -3.03 3.18
N GLN A 25 5.43 -4.25 2.67
CA GLN A 25 4.78 -4.47 1.38
C GLN A 25 3.33 -3.97 1.35
N ILE A 26 2.57 -4.17 2.42
CA ILE A 26 1.18 -3.66 2.53
C ILE A 26 1.17 -2.13 2.56
N CYS A 27 2.08 -1.51 3.33
CA CYS A 27 2.14 -0.06 3.46
C CYS A 27 2.51 0.65 2.16
N LEU A 28 3.38 0.04 1.32
CA LEU A 28 3.88 0.68 0.11
C LEU A 28 2.78 1.10 -0.85
N SER A 29 1.76 0.27 -1.02
CA SER A 29 0.70 0.48 -2.02
C SER A 29 -0.36 1.51 -1.61
N HIS A 30 -0.41 1.91 -0.34
CA HIS A 30 -1.45 2.82 0.18
C HIS A 30 -0.88 4.11 0.77
N PHE A 31 0.13 4.01 1.64
CA PHE A 31 0.65 5.18 2.36
C PHE A 31 1.43 6.18 1.50
N SER A 32 1.75 5.82 0.27
CA SER A 32 2.37 6.71 -0.71
C SER A 32 1.36 7.44 -1.60
N ARG A 33 0.05 7.12 -1.46
CA ARG A 33 -1.03 7.66 -2.28
C ARG A 33 -1.85 8.69 -1.54
N ASP A 34 -2.75 9.35 -2.27
CA ASP A 34 -3.62 10.36 -1.73
C ASP A 34 -4.55 9.79 -0.66
N VAL A 35 -4.63 10.46 0.46
CA VAL A 35 -5.57 10.19 1.53
C VAL A 35 -6.68 11.23 1.45
N PHE A 36 -7.91 10.77 1.35
CA PHE A 36 -9.07 11.65 1.27
C PHE A 36 -9.60 11.95 2.67
N ASP A 37 -9.80 13.24 2.95
CA ASP A 37 -10.51 13.69 4.14
C ASP A 37 -11.99 13.93 3.75
N GLY A 38 -12.86 13.04 4.25
CA GLY A 38 -14.28 13.04 3.89
C GLY A 38 -14.59 12.27 2.60
N ILE A 39 -15.78 12.56 2.03
CA ILE A 39 -16.23 11.87 0.80
C ILE A 39 -15.59 12.56 -0.42
N PRO A 40 -14.85 11.83 -1.28
CA PRO A 40 -14.28 12.38 -2.49
C PRO A 40 -15.35 12.98 -3.40
N LYS A 41 -15.07 14.13 -3.97
CA LYS A 41 -16.03 14.83 -4.86
C LYS A 41 -16.21 14.15 -6.22
N ASN A 42 -15.24 13.35 -6.66
CA ASN A 42 -15.34 12.57 -7.88
C ASN A 42 -16.01 11.23 -7.57
N ASN A 43 -17.21 11.06 -8.10
CA ASN A 43 -18.03 9.88 -7.85
C ASN A 43 -17.67 8.66 -8.70
N GLU A 44 -16.62 8.71 -9.49
CA GLU A 44 -16.19 7.57 -10.30
C GLU A 44 -15.36 6.60 -9.44
N TRP A 45 -16.01 5.47 -9.10
CA TRP A 45 -15.42 4.45 -8.24
C TRP A 45 -14.03 3.99 -8.71
N ILE A 46 -13.83 3.78 -10.03
CA ILE A 46 -12.56 3.36 -10.60
C ILE A 46 -11.45 4.39 -10.32
N GLU A 47 -11.72 5.67 -10.60
CA GLU A 47 -10.73 6.73 -10.37
C GLU A 47 -10.36 6.87 -8.91
N MET A 48 -11.32 6.69 -8.01
CA MET A 48 -11.10 6.69 -6.57
C MET A 48 -10.17 5.55 -6.13
N GLN A 49 -10.41 4.33 -6.65
CA GLN A 49 -9.54 3.18 -6.36
C GLN A 49 -8.12 3.42 -6.88
N LEU A 50 -7.98 3.94 -8.10
CA LEU A 50 -6.68 4.23 -8.71
C LEU A 50 -5.93 5.36 -7.99
N ALA A 51 -6.63 6.36 -7.46
CA ALA A 51 -6.01 7.46 -6.73
C ALA A 51 -5.47 7.02 -5.36
N GLY A 52 -6.20 6.15 -4.68
CA GLY A 52 -5.84 5.65 -3.32
C GLY A 52 -4.90 4.45 -3.30
N THR A 53 -4.55 3.88 -4.46
CA THR A 53 -3.69 2.69 -4.53
C THR A 53 -2.64 2.82 -5.63
N MET A 54 -1.59 2.02 -5.54
CA MET A 54 -0.63 1.86 -6.61
C MET A 54 -0.02 0.46 -6.60
N ASP A 55 0.49 0.06 -7.74
CA ASP A 55 1.21 -1.19 -7.90
C ASP A 55 2.71 -1.03 -7.67
N ILE A 56 3.34 -2.12 -7.24
CA ILE A 56 4.79 -2.19 -7.13
C ILE A 56 5.33 -3.00 -8.31
N GLU A 57 6.21 -2.40 -9.08
CA GLU A 57 6.86 -3.10 -10.18
C GLU A 57 7.90 -4.08 -9.68
N CYS A 58 7.75 -5.33 -10.08
CA CYS A 58 8.72 -6.37 -9.81
C CYS A 58 8.82 -7.37 -10.96
N PRO A 59 9.98 -8.00 -11.15
CA PRO A 59 10.14 -9.10 -12.10
C PRO A 59 9.23 -10.28 -11.74
N LYS A 60 8.78 -11.03 -12.75
CA LYS A 60 7.84 -12.15 -12.58
C LYS A 60 8.33 -13.22 -11.58
N TYR A 61 9.62 -13.44 -11.50
CA TYR A 61 10.20 -14.42 -10.58
C TYR A 61 10.12 -14.01 -9.10
N LEU A 62 9.75 -12.75 -8.78
CA LEU A 62 9.49 -12.29 -7.42
C LEU A 62 8.01 -12.34 -7.02
N ASP A 63 7.12 -12.75 -7.90
CA ASP A 63 5.68 -12.80 -7.58
C ASP A 63 5.37 -13.70 -6.37
N TRP A 64 6.10 -14.80 -6.22
CA TRP A 64 5.98 -15.70 -5.08
C TRP A 64 6.34 -15.00 -3.75
N PHE A 65 7.38 -14.15 -3.77
CA PHE A 65 7.83 -13.41 -2.59
C PHE A 65 6.81 -12.34 -2.18
N HIS A 66 6.28 -11.60 -3.13
CA HIS A 66 5.26 -10.59 -2.88
C HIS A 66 3.87 -11.18 -2.62
N GLY A 67 3.62 -12.41 -3.02
CA GLY A 67 2.35 -13.10 -2.79
C GLY A 67 1.13 -12.39 -3.38
N GLY A 68 1.31 -11.54 -4.40
CA GLY A 68 0.25 -10.76 -5.04
C GLY A 68 0.02 -9.38 -4.42
N LEU A 69 0.73 -9.01 -3.34
CA LEU A 69 0.60 -7.69 -2.71
C LEU A 69 1.08 -6.53 -3.60
N GLN A 70 1.91 -6.81 -4.59
CA GLN A 70 2.38 -5.85 -5.57
C GLN A 70 1.32 -5.45 -6.62
N PHE A 71 0.20 -6.15 -6.70
CA PHE A 71 -0.92 -5.91 -7.62
C PHE A 71 -2.14 -5.35 -6.87
N GLN A 72 -1.94 -4.25 -6.18
CA GLN A 72 -2.96 -3.70 -5.30
C GLN A 72 -4.11 -3.06 -6.07
N VAL A 73 -3.82 -2.45 -7.21
CA VAL A 73 -4.84 -1.88 -8.11
C VAL A 73 -5.76 -2.98 -8.60
N GLU A 74 -5.22 -4.08 -9.12
CA GLU A 74 -5.99 -5.22 -9.60
C GLU A 74 -6.82 -5.86 -8.50
N HIS A 75 -6.24 -5.95 -7.29
CA HIS A 75 -6.94 -6.46 -6.12
C HIS A 75 -8.14 -5.57 -5.74
N HIS A 76 -7.98 -4.25 -5.76
CA HIS A 76 -9.08 -3.31 -5.46
C HIS A 76 -10.19 -3.34 -6.52
N LEU A 77 -9.83 -3.45 -7.78
CA LEU A 77 -10.81 -3.52 -8.87
C LEU A 77 -11.52 -4.88 -8.92
N CYS A 78 -10.81 -5.97 -8.62
CA CYS A 78 -11.33 -7.33 -8.67
C CYS A 78 -10.90 -8.16 -7.45
N PRO A 79 -11.43 -7.91 -6.24
CA PRO A 79 -10.96 -8.50 -4.98
C PRO A 79 -11.15 -10.02 -4.89
N ARG A 80 -12.00 -10.59 -5.74
CA ARG A 80 -12.26 -12.04 -5.81
C ARG A 80 -11.33 -12.78 -6.77
N LEU A 81 -10.49 -12.06 -7.53
CA LEU A 81 -9.58 -12.68 -8.47
C LEU A 81 -8.45 -13.40 -7.70
N PRO A 82 -8.15 -14.67 -8.03
CA PRO A 82 -7.05 -15.40 -7.40
C PRO A 82 -5.71 -14.68 -7.61
N ARG A 83 -4.87 -14.61 -6.59
CA ARG A 83 -3.61 -13.85 -6.59
C ARG A 83 -2.66 -14.20 -7.73
N HIS A 84 -2.59 -15.48 -8.11
CA HIS A 84 -1.76 -15.94 -9.23
C HIS A 84 -2.23 -15.46 -10.61
N LYS A 85 -3.44 -14.91 -10.71
CA LYS A 85 -4.01 -14.33 -11.93
C LYS A 85 -3.91 -12.81 -12.01
N LEU A 86 -3.47 -12.14 -10.95
CA LEU A 86 -3.42 -10.68 -10.91
C LEU A 86 -2.46 -10.10 -11.95
N ARG A 87 -1.31 -10.75 -12.18
CA ARG A 87 -0.36 -10.31 -13.22
C ARG A 87 -0.95 -10.40 -14.63
N ASP A 88 -1.55 -11.54 -14.97
CA ASP A 88 -2.18 -11.72 -16.27
C ASP A 88 -3.31 -10.70 -16.46
N PHE A 89 -4.15 -10.50 -15.45
CA PHE A 89 -5.23 -9.52 -15.45
C PHE A 89 -4.71 -8.08 -15.62
N ARG A 90 -3.61 -7.72 -14.96
CA ARG A 90 -2.94 -6.43 -15.15
C ARG A 90 -2.51 -6.21 -16.59
N GLU A 91 -1.79 -7.17 -17.16
CA GLU A 91 -1.21 -7.01 -18.50
C GLU A 91 -2.27 -7.07 -19.61
N GLU A 92 -3.24 -7.98 -19.50
CA GLU A 92 -4.21 -8.25 -20.55
C GLU A 92 -5.46 -7.36 -20.48
N VAL A 93 -5.82 -6.89 -19.29
CA VAL A 93 -7.06 -6.15 -19.09
C VAL A 93 -6.81 -4.73 -18.59
N ILE A 94 -6.16 -4.56 -17.44
CA ILE A 94 -6.09 -3.25 -16.80
C ILE A 94 -5.22 -2.26 -17.59
N LYS A 95 -4.01 -2.64 -17.99
CA LYS A 95 -3.13 -1.76 -18.78
C LYS A 95 -3.76 -1.33 -20.12
N PRO A 96 -4.33 -2.23 -20.93
CA PRO A 96 -5.02 -1.83 -22.17
C PRO A 96 -6.24 -0.94 -21.89
N TYR A 97 -7.02 -1.24 -20.87
CA TYR A 97 -8.18 -0.44 -20.48
C TYR A 97 -7.78 0.96 -20.04
N ALA A 98 -6.79 1.09 -19.16
CA ALA A 98 -6.27 2.36 -18.69
C ALA A 98 -5.75 3.22 -19.86
N LYS A 99 -5.00 2.60 -20.77
CA LYS A 99 -4.49 3.28 -21.96
C LYS A 99 -5.62 3.77 -22.88
N LYS A 100 -6.61 2.93 -23.14
CA LYS A 100 -7.76 3.23 -24.01
C LYS A 100 -8.62 4.37 -23.48
N ASN A 101 -8.81 4.42 -22.16
CA ASN A 101 -9.68 5.40 -21.49
C ASN A 101 -8.91 6.61 -20.90
N GLY A 102 -7.60 6.68 -21.12
CA GLY A 102 -6.78 7.79 -20.64
C GLY A 102 -6.73 7.94 -19.12
N LEU A 103 -6.81 6.83 -18.38
CA LEU A 103 -6.79 6.85 -16.93
C LEU A 103 -5.41 7.28 -16.42
N LYS A 104 -5.34 8.51 -15.91
CA LYS A 104 -4.09 9.14 -15.48
C LYS A 104 -3.56 8.64 -14.14
N ASN A 105 -4.44 8.09 -13.32
CA ASN A 105 -4.15 7.68 -11.94
C ASN A 105 -3.66 6.23 -11.82
N PHE A 106 -3.47 5.50 -12.92
CA PHE A 106 -2.85 4.19 -12.88
C PHE A 106 -1.34 4.33 -12.68
N HIS A 107 -0.90 4.11 -11.45
CA HIS A 107 0.49 4.26 -11.04
C HIS A 107 1.14 2.92 -10.71
N SER A 108 2.38 2.80 -11.13
CA SER A 108 3.23 1.66 -10.84
C SER A 108 4.66 2.15 -10.67
N VAL A 109 5.28 1.81 -9.57
CA VAL A 109 6.64 2.26 -9.24
C VAL A 109 7.47 1.11 -8.70
N GLY A 110 8.80 1.27 -8.77
CA GLY A 110 9.73 0.31 -8.19
C GLY A 110 9.68 0.29 -6.65
N PHE A 111 10.08 -0.84 -6.07
CA PHE A 111 10.06 -1.06 -4.61
C PHE A 111 10.78 0.03 -3.81
N PHE A 112 11.98 0.44 -4.25
CA PHE A 112 12.74 1.48 -3.54
C PHE A 112 12.09 2.85 -3.62
N GLU A 113 11.57 3.20 -4.79
CA GLU A 113 10.86 4.46 -4.99
C GLU A 113 9.61 4.54 -4.13
N ALA A 114 8.83 3.45 -4.05
CA ALA A 114 7.67 3.34 -3.18
C ALA A 114 8.03 3.60 -1.70
N ASN A 115 9.13 3.02 -1.20
CA ASN A 115 9.61 3.28 0.16
C ASN A 115 9.97 4.77 0.39
N VAL A 116 10.61 5.41 -0.59
CA VAL A 116 10.91 6.85 -0.51
C VAL A 116 9.62 7.68 -0.47
N GLN A 117 8.60 7.31 -1.24
CA GLN A 117 7.31 7.98 -1.24
C GLN A 117 6.61 7.85 0.12
N VAL A 118 6.56 6.64 0.70
CA VAL A 118 6.02 6.42 2.05
C VAL A 118 6.76 7.28 3.09
N TRP A 119 8.10 7.30 3.04
CA TRP A 119 8.89 8.14 3.96
C TRP A 119 8.54 9.62 3.83
N LYS A 120 8.39 10.13 2.60
CA LYS A 120 7.97 11.53 2.35
C LYS A 120 6.59 11.82 2.92
N THR A 121 5.64 10.90 2.75
CA THR A 121 4.29 11.03 3.30
C THR A 121 4.30 11.08 4.82
N LEU A 122 5.04 10.16 5.46
CA LEU A 122 5.19 10.16 6.92
C LEU A 122 5.84 11.43 7.44
N LYS A 123 6.88 11.93 6.78
CA LYS A 123 7.53 13.19 7.13
C LYS A 123 6.57 14.38 7.01
N LYS A 124 5.77 14.43 5.94
CA LYS A 124 4.75 15.46 5.74
C LYS A 124 3.69 15.41 6.84
N ALA A 125 3.15 14.22 7.13
CA ALA A 125 2.16 14.03 8.19
C ALA A 125 2.71 14.44 9.58
N ALA A 126 3.93 14.06 9.91
CA ALA A 126 4.58 14.47 11.16
C ALA A 126 4.74 15.98 11.27
N SER A 127 5.13 16.67 10.19
CA SER A 127 5.25 18.13 10.20
C SER A 127 3.90 18.82 10.35
N GLN A 128 2.83 18.27 9.80
CA GLN A 128 1.48 18.82 9.91
C GLN A 128 0.89 18.60 11.32
N SER A 129 1.14 17.46 11.94
CA SER A 129 0.65 17.16 13.30
C SER A 129 1.26 18.10 14.36
N VAL A 130 2.51 18.54 14.18
CA VAL A 130 3.17 19.48 15.08
C VAL A 130 2.59 20.89 14.95
N LEU A 131 2.07 21.25 13.77
CA LEU A 131 1.53 22.59 13.47
C LEU A 131 0.01 22.68 13.69
N SER A 132 -0.68 21.57 13.91
CA SER A 132 -2.13 21.56 14.10
C SER A 132 -2.50 21.68 15.57
N PRO A 133 -3.26 22.73 15.98
CA PRO A 133 -3.78 22.84 17.36
C PRO A 133 -4.80 21.76 17.74
N ALA A 134 -5.19 20.90 16.81
CA ALA A 134 -6.23 19.87 17.01
C ALA A 134 -5.84 18.74 17.98
N PHE A 135 -4.61 18.69 18.46
CA PHE A 135 -4.15 17.81 19.54
C PHE A 135 -4.06 18.51 20.91
N SER A 136 -4.76 19.62 21.11
CA SER A 136 -4.99 20.11 22.45
C SER A 136 -5.93 19.13 23.16
N THR A 137 -5.49 18.60 24.27
CA THR A 137 -6.21 17.65 25.15
C THR A 137 -7.53 18.19 25.71
N GLU A 138 -7.97 19.36 25.30
CA GLU A 138 -9.20 20.03 25.77
C GLU A 138 -10.50 19.50 25.15
N ASN A 139 -10.45 18.64 24.14
CA ASN A 139 -11.66 18.14 23.46
C ASN A 139 -12.10 16.73 23.93
N TYR A 140 -11.54 16.21 25.03
CA TYR A 140 -11.87 14.86 25.54
C TYR A 140 -12.26 14.89 27.04
N ILE A 141 -12.87 15.98 27.51
CA ILE A 141 -13.52 16.00 28.86
C ILE A 141 -15.02 16.29 28.66
#